data_8b95b4810d527c05b5c89b9520b2c8f2
#
_entry.id   8b95b4810d527c05b5c89b9520b2c8f2
#
_cell.length_a   1.000
_cell.length_b   1.000
_cell.length_c   1.000
_cell.angle_alpha   90.00
_cell.angle_beta   90.00
_cell.angle_gamma   90.00
#
_symmetry.space_group_name_H-M   'P 1'
#
loop_
_entity.id
_entity.type
_entity.pdbx_description
1 polymer ?
#
loop_
_entity_poly.entity_id
_entity_poly.type
_entity_poly.pdbx_seq_one_letter_code
_entity_poly.pdbx_strand_id
1 'polypeptide(L)'
;MRTRSLTLVMLAVFAATSWSCSPESTSASASAGGASAPTAPSANQAATGPVVNAGGPTYAVPNPTFETPMDRQFKAVFELRAPAGSPDRPNQNLNTMARYLNMHVRAGVPEENVRVAGVVHGGAALELLQDEHYRAAHGVDNPNKDLIAEVLAGGGQLILCGQTAGRLGISADQLLPGVQLVLSAMTAMTVLQQDGYQVILW
;
A
#
# COMPACT_ATOMS: atom_id res chain seq x y z
N MET A 1 31.89 18.45 45.76
CA MET A 1 31.97 19.93 45.63
C MET A 1 30.69 20.41 44.93
N ARG A 2 29.95 21.25 45.66
CA ARG A 2 28.65 21.83 45.19
C ARG A 2 28.94 23.13 44.42
N THR A 3 28.25 23.36 43.33
CA THR A 3 27.98 24.72 42.88
C THR A 3 26.56 24.80 42.29
N ARG A 4 25.72 25.55 43.00
CA ARG A 4 24.38 25.98 42.60
C ARG A 4 24.56 27.31 41.82
N SER A 5 23.86 27.44 40.69
CA SER A 5 23.65 28.76 40.05
C SER A 5 22.18 29.08 40.04
N LEU A 6 21.84 30.18 40.66
CA LEU A 6 20.56 30.88 40.64
C LEU A 6 20.42 31.61 39.31
N THR A 7 19.26 31.57 38.69
CA THR A 7 18.89 32.45 37.59
C THR A 7 17.62 33.23 37.92
N LEU A 8 17.75 34.49 37.72
CA LEU A 8 16.93 35.63 38.08
C LEU A 8 15.60 35.67 37.27
N VAL A 9 14.50 35.93 38.00
CA VAL A 9 13.18 36.23 37.43
C VAL A 9 13.11 37.75 37.14
N MET A 10 12.83 38.10 35.89
CA MET A 10 12.43 39.45 35.51
C MET A 10 10.94 39.47 35.17
N LEU A 11 10.20 40.21 36.00
CA LEU A 11 8.81 40.55 35.86
C LEU A 11 8.72 41.88 35.06
N ALA A 12 8.08 41.87 33.90
CA ALA A 12 7.74 43.12 33.18
C ALA A 12 6.23 43.27 33.12
N VAL A 13 5.75 44.27 33.83
CA VAL A 13 4.37 44.75 33.78
C VAL A 13 4.26 45.77 32.64
N PHE A 14 3.32 45.54 31.71
CA PHE A 14 2.92 46.60 30.76
C PHE A 14 1.40 46.81 30.81
N ALA A 15 1.08 48.09 30.95
CA ALA A 15 -0.22 48.65 31.16
C ALA A 15 -1.12 48.60 29.92
N ALA A 16 -2.40 48.39 30.17
CA ALA A 16 -3.47 48.44 29.17
C ALA A 16 -3.77 49.90 28.77
N THR A 17 -3.86 50.15 27.46
CA THR A 17 -4.63 51.27 26.91
C THR A 17 -5.69 50.74 25.98
N SER A 18 -6.92 50.92 26.41
CA SER A 18 -8.14 50.65 25.66
C SER A 18 -8.34 51.70 24.53
N TRP A 19 -8.36 51.28 23.31
CA TRP A 19 -8.94 52.07 22.22
C TRP A 19 -10.13 51.31 21.62
N SER A 20 -11.31 51.91 21.87
CA SER A 20 -12.58 51.52 21.27
C SER A 20 -12.64 52.11 19.84
N CYS A 21 -12.72 51.27 18.86
CA CYS A 21 -13.15 51.68 17.53
C CYS A 21 -14.06 50.57 16.98
N SER A 22 -15.32 50.89 16.83
CA SER A 22 -16.28 50.10 16.09
C SER A 22 -15.99 50.21 14.60
N PRO A 23 -15.96 49.15 13.86
CA PRO A 23 -16.16 49.21 12.39
C PRO A 23 -17.48 48.69 11.97
N GLU A 24 -18.01 49.38 11.03
CA GLU A 24 -19.12 49.15 10.14
C GLU A 24 -19.17 47.72 9.59
N SER A 25 -20.33 47.14 9.66
CA SER A 25 -20.68 45.84 9.03
C SER A 25 -20.78 46.01 7.50
N THR A 26 -19.75 45.57 6.81
CA THR A 26 -19.84 45.27 5.38
C THR A 26 -19.91 43.74 5.23
N SER A 27 -21.13 43.25 4.97
CA SER A 27 -21.38 41.86 4.63
C SER A 27 -20.83 41.54 3.23
N ALA A 28 -19.59 41.05 3.18
CA ALA A 28 -19.06 40.37 2.00
C ALA A 28 -19.40 38.88 2.11
N SER A 29 -20.40 38.47 1.37
CA SER A 29 -20.79 37.07 1.14
C SER A 29 -19.65 36.37 0.38
N ALA A 30 -18.71 35.77 1.09
CA ALA A 30 -17.75 34.86 0.50
C ALA A 30 -18.42 33.50 0.39
N SER A 31 -18.84 33.12 -0.82
CA SER A 31 -19.20 31.75 -1.15
C SER A 31 -17.96 30.88 -0.99
N ALA A 32 -17.80 30.26 0.17
CA ALA A 32 -16.87 29.17 0.36
C ALA A 32 -17.28 28.02 -0.56
N GLY A 33 -16.55 27.83 -1.63
CA GLY A 33 -16.60 26.61 -2.43
C GLY A 33 -16.23 25.45 -1.54
N GLY A 34 -17.24 24.76 -1.02
CA GLY A 34 -17.05 23.53 -0.26
C GLY A 34 -16.44 22.47 -1.18
N ALA A 35 -15.16 22.17 -1.01
CA ALA A 35 -14.59 20.93 -1.51
C ALA A 35 -15.34 19.80 -0.82
N SER A 36 -16.26 19.15 -1.55
CA SER A 36 -16.94 17.95 -1.06
C SER A 36 -15.89 16.91 -0.74
N ALA A 37 -15.83 16.49 0.53
CA ALA A 37 -15.05 15.34 0.92
C ALA A 37 -15.45 14.14 0.03
N PRO A 38 -14.51 13.28 -0.41
CA PRO A 38 -14.85 12.13 -1.22
C PRO A 38 -15.89 11.29 -0.49
N THR A 39 -17.05 11.13 -1.12
CA THR A 39 -18.14 10.31 -0.58
C THR A 39 -17.65 8.87 -0.47
N ALA A 40 -17.67 8.29 0.73
CA ALA A 40 -17.34 6.89 0.92
C ALA A 40 -18.25 6.03 0.02
N PRO A 41 -17.70 5.02 -0.69
CA PRO A 41 -18.50 4.17 -1.56
C PRO A 41 -19.59 3.46 -0.75
N SER A 42 -20.77 3.26 -1.35
CA SER A 42 -21.85 2.52 -0.71
C SER A 42 -21.41 1.06 -0.43
N ALA A 43 -22.00 0.44 0.58
CA ALA A 43 -21.65 -0.94 1.00
C ALA A 43 -21.71 -1.97 -0.15
N ASN A 44 -22.53 -1.71 -1.16
CA ASN A 44 -22.74 -2.59 -2.31
C ASN A 44 -21.90 -2.22 -3.56
N GLN A 45 -21.02 -1.21 -3.45
CA GLN A 45 -20.20 -0.76 -4.55
C GLN A 45 -18.72 -1.07 -4.26
N ALA A 46 -18.09 -1.87 -5.11
CA ALA A 46 -16.67 -2.10 -5.04
C ALA A 46 -15.89 -0.85 -5.47
N ALA A 47 -14.82 -0.54 -4.77
CA ALA A 47 -13.93 0.57 -5.13
C ALA A 47 -12.46 0.15 -4.96
N THR A 48 -11.58 0.66 -5.83
CA THR A 48 -10.12 0.56 -5.69
C THR A 48 -9.57 1.61 -4.71
N GLY A 49 -8.29 1.56 -4.38
CA GLY A 49 -7.70 2.46 -3.37
C GLY A 49 -8.15 2.15 -1.93
N PRO A 50 -7.62 2.83 -0.90
CA PRO A 50 -6.81 4.05 -1.01
C PRO A 50 -5.32 3.84 -1.33
N VAL A 51 -4.76 2.64 -1.18
CA VAL A 51 -3.32 2.37 -1.38
C VAL A 51 -3.00 2.03 -2.84
N VAL A 52 -3.79 1.13 -3.44
CA VAL A 52 -3.62 0.66 -4.82
C VAL A 52 -4.86 1.01 -5.63
N ASN A 53 -4.70 1.83 -6.67
CA ASN A 53 -5.80 2.27 -7.56
C ASN A 53 -5.88 1.43 -8.84
N ALA A 54 -4.74 0.91 -9.31
CA ALA A 54 -4.65 0.07 -10.50
C ALA A 54 -5.37 -1.30 -10.34
N GLY A 55 -5.83 -1.63 -9.13
CA GLY A 55 -6.51 -2.88 -8.86
C GLY A 55 -6.99 -3.01 -7.41
N GLY A 56 -7.28 -4.24 -7.01
CA GLY A 56 -7.68 -4.55 -5.64
C GLY A 56 -9.01 -3.95 -5.21
N PRO A 57 -10.10 -4.04 -6.00
CA PRO A 57 -11.38 -3.51 -5.59
C PRO A 57 -11.92 -4.22 -4.35
N THR A 58 -12.46 -3.44 -3.42
CA THR A 58 -13.00 -3.93 -2.14
C THR A 58 -14.36 -3.33 -1.87
N TYR A 59 -15.15 -4.01 -1.06
CA TYR A 59 -16.43 -3.52 -0.55
C TYR A 59 -16.26 -2.97 0.87
N ALA A 60 -17.01 -1.94 1.21
CA ALA A 60 -17.14 -1.53 2.60
C ALA A 60 -17.92 -2.59 3.39
N VAL A 61 -17.47 -2.90 4.61
CA VAL A 61 -18.17 -3.81 5.52
C VAL A 61 -18.63 -2.99 6.73
N PRO A 62 -19.85 -2.45 6.71
CA PRO A 62 -20.37 -1.71 7.86
C PRO A 62 -20.68 -2.69 9.01
N ASN A 63 -20.26 -2.30 10.22
CA ASN A 63 -20.53 -3.03 11.46
C ASN A 63 -20.13 -4.52 11.43
N PRO A 64 -18.87 -4.86 11.17
CA PRO A 64 -18.41 -6.23 11.23
C PRO A 64 -18.56 -6.78 12.65
N THR A 65 -19.07 -8.00 12.80
CA THR A 65 -19.25 -8.64 14.14
C THR A 65 -17.95 -9.23 14.67
N PHE A 66 -16.95 -9.44 13.82
CA PHE A 66 -15.59 -9.76 14.22
C PHE A 66 -14.75 -8.49 14.09
N GLU A 67 -14.24 -8.02 15.22
CA GLU A 67 -13.51 -6.75 15.30
C GLU A 67 -12.17 -6.82 14.57
N THR A 68 -11.85 -5.78 13.79
CA THR A 68 -10.53 -5.59 13.19
C THR A 68 -9.69 -4.73 14.13
N PRO A 69 -8.65 -5.27 14.80
CA PRO A 69 -7.80 -4.48 15.70
C PRO A 69 -6.96 -3.49 14.90
N MET A 70 -7.07 -2.19 15.21
CA MET A 70 -6.41 -1.11 14.45
C MET A 70 -4.94 -0.90 14.84
N ASP A 71 -4.53 -1.41 15.99
CA ASP A 71 -3.19 -1.26 16.58
C ASP A 71 -2.23 -2.41 16.26
N ARG A 72 -2.69 -3.42 15.53
CA ARG A 72 -1.87 -4.60 15.19
C ARG A 72 -1.20 -4.47 13.83
N GLN A 73 -0.07 -5.15 13.71
CA GLN A 73 0.60 -5.37 12.43
C GLN A 73 -0.11 -6.47 11.64
N PHE A 74 -0.52 -6.15 10.43
CA PHE A 74 -1.11 -7.07 9.45
C PHE A 74 -0.07 -7.41 8.40
N LYS A 75 0.66 -8.51 8.59
CA LYS A 75 1.69 -8.98 7.66
C LYS A 75 1.23 -10.26 6.98
N ALA A 76 0.94 -10.19 5.69
CA ALA A 76 0.49 -11.33 4.90
C ALA A 76 1.49 -11.70 3.81
N VAL A 77 1.74 -13.00 3.61
CA VAL A 77 2.48 -13.51 2.46
C VAL A 77 1.60 -14.42 1.62
N PHE A 78 1.61 -14.18 0.31
CA PHE A 78 0.90 -14.94 -0.70
C PHE A 78 1.89 -15.71 -1.57
N GLU A 79 1.62 -17.00 -1.81
CA GLU A 79 2.31 -17.80 -2.81
C GLU A 79 1.63 -17.61 -4.17
N LEU A 80 2.36 -17.09 -5.15
CA LEU A 80 1.87 -16.83 -6.50
C LEU A 80 2.52 -17.79 -7.51
N ARG A 81 1.79 -18.79 -7.96
CA ARG A 81 2.28 -19.86 -8.87
C ARG A 81 1.60 -19.85 -10.23
N ALA A 82 0.30 -19.58 -10.26
CA ALA A 82 -0.48 -19.63 -11.47
C ALA A 82 -0.38 -18.34 -12.28
N PRO A 83 -0.17 -18.40 -13.61
CA PRO A 83 -0.26 -17.22 -14.45
C PRO A 83 -1.70 -16.69 -14.52
N ALA A 84 -1.87 -15.47 -15.06
CA ALA A 84 -3.18 -14.99 -15.44
C ALA A 84 -3.89 -15.95 -16.41
N GLY A 85 -5.20 -15.95 -16.40
CA GLY A 85 -6.00 -16.79 -17.33
C GLY A 85 -5.85 -16.39 -18.81
N SER A 86 -5.34 -15.17 -19.07
CA SER A 86 -5.00 -14.64 -20.38
C SER A 86 -3.89 -13.60 -20.24
N PRO A 87 -2.93 -13.52 -21.18
CA PRO A 87 -1.78 -12.61 -21.08
C PRO A 87 -2.13 -11.11 -21.19
N ASP A 88 -3.32 -10.78 -21.66
CA ASP A 88 -3.84 -9.41 -21.75
C ASP A 88 -4.60 -8.95 -20.51
N ARG A 89 -4.69 -9.79 -19.47
CA ARG A 89 -5.41 -9.49 -18.23
C ARG A 89 -4.49 -9.52 -17.01
N PRO A 90 -4.73 -8.64 -16.01
CA PRO A 90 -3.99 -8.69 -14.76
C PRO A 90 -4.19 -10.03 -14.03
N ASN A 91 -3.13 -10.48 -13.37
CA ASN A 91 -3.14 -11.69 -12.55
C ASN A 91 -4.00 -11.47 -11.29
N GLN A 92 -4.97 -12.37 -11.06
CA GLN A 92 -5.90 -12.24 -9.93
C GLN A 92 -5.22 -12.41 -8.57
N ASN A 93 -4.12 -13.16 -8.49
CA ASN A 93 -3.39 -13.31 -7.24
C ASN A 93 -2.63 -12.02 -6.88
N LEU A 94 -2.03 -11.33 -7.87
CA LEU A 94 -1.48 -9.98 -7.68
C LEU A 94 -2.58 -8.98 -7.26
N ASN A 95 -3.74 -9.07 -7.91
CA ASN A 95 -4.89 -8.25 -7.54
C ASN A 95 -5.38 -8.52 -6.11
N THR A 96 -5.24 -9.75 -5.60
CA THR A 96 -5.57 -10.10 -4.21
C THR A 96 -4.62 -9.43 -3.21
N MET A 97 -3.33 -9.27 -3.53
CA MET A 97 -2.40 -8.50 -2.71
C MET A 97 -2.84 -7.03 -2.58
N ALA A 98 -3.22 -6.41 -3.70
CA ALA A 98 -3.76 -5.04 -3.71
C ALA A 98 -5.06 -4.94 -2.88
N ARG A 99 -5.94 -5.93 -2.99
CA ARG A 99 -7.16 -6.00 -2.16
C ARG A 99 -6.84 -6.07 -0.66
N TYR A 100 -5.81 -6.83 -0.29
CA TYR A 100 -5.41 -6.92 1.11
C TYR A 100 -4.99 -5.56 1.67
N LEU A 101 -4.14 -4.81 0.96
CA LEU A 101 -3.75 -3.44 1.32
C LEU A 101 -4.98 -2.51 1.41
N ASN A 102 -5.74 -2.44 0.33
CA ASN A 102 -6.89 -1.52 0.23
C ASN A 102 -7.96 -1.80 1.29
N MET A 103 -8.27 -3.06 1.55
CA MET A 103 -9.32 -3.48 2.48
C MET A 103 -9.00 -3.07 3.92
N HIS A 104 -7.77 -3.29 4.38
CA HIS A 104 -7.37 -2.97 5.74
C HIS A 104 -7.26 -1.46 5.97
N VAL A 105 -6.61 -0.73 5.04
CA VAL A 105 -6.49 0.73 5.16
C VAL A 105 -7.85 1.41 5.03
N ARG A 106 -8.73 0.93 4.16
CA ARG A 106 -10.12 1.43 4.06
C ARG A 106 -10.92 1.19 5.35
N ALA A 107 -10.66 0.10 6.05
CA ALA A 107 -11.29 -0.20 7.34
C ALA A 107 -10.75 0.67 8.49
N GLY A 108 -9.69 1.45 8.28
CA GLY A 108 -9.10 2.34 9.27
C GLY A 108 -7.79 1.86 9.88
N VAL A 109 -7.26 0.70 9.46
CA VAL A 109 -5.91 0.26 9.89
C VAL A 109 -4.88 1.24 9.32
N PRO A 110 -3.96 1.78 10.14
CA PRO A 110 -2.88 2.63 9.64
C PRO A 110 -2.07 1.92 8.54
N GLU A 111 -1.77 2.63 7.45
CA GLU A 111 -1.10 2.05 6.28
C GLU A 111 0.26 1.44 6.64
N GLU A 112 0.99 2.06 7.56
CA GLU A 112 2.26 1.55 8.10
C GLU A 112 2.12 0.23 8.85
N ASN A 113 0.92 -0.14 9.27
CA ASN A 113 0.63 -1.40 9.95
C ASN A 113 0.23 -2.53 8.98
N VAL A 114 0.07 -2.24 7.69
CA VAL A 114 -0.32 -3.25 6.70
C VAL A 114 0.85 -3.55 5.77
N ARG A 115 1.29 -4.80 5.71
CA ARG A 115 2.38 -5.26 4.85
C ARG A 115 1.96 -6.52 4.10
N VAL A 116 2.31 -6.58 2.84
CA VAL A 116 2.02 -7.73 2.00
C VAL A 116 3.28 -8.16 1.25
N ALA A 117 3.48 -9.47 1.13
CA ALA A 117 4.55 -10.03 0.30
C ALA A 117 3.96 -11.06 -0.68
N GLY A 118 4.42 -11.05 -1.91
CA GLY A 118 4.14 -12.06 -2.93
C GLY A 118 5.40 -12.83 -3.26
N VAL A 119 5.40 -14.14 -2.99
CA VAL A 119 6.47 -15.04 -3.39
C VAL A 119 6.07 -15.73 -4.68
N VAL A 120 6.73 -15.34 -5.78
CA VAL A 120 6.33 -15.71 -7.15
C VAL A 120 7.22 -16.82 -7.69
N HIS A 121 6.59 -17.86 -8.23
CA HIS A 121 7.27 -18.96 -8.91
C HIS A 121 6.37 -19.63 -9.96
N GLY A 122 6.90 -20.65 -10.65
CA GLY A 122 6.15 -21.34 -11.69
C GLY A 122 5.76 -20.44 -12.86
N GLY A 123 4.53 -20.57 -13.34
CA GLY A 123 4.04 -19.82 -14.51
C GLY A 123 3.84 -18.32 -14.23
N ALA A 124 3.57 -17.93 -12.98
CA ALA A 124 3.40 -16.54 -12.61
C ALA A 124 4.70 -15.71 -12.70
N ALA A 125 5.86 -16.33 -12.88
CA ALA A 125 7.14 -15.63 -12.99
C ALA A 125 7.18 -14.62 -14.16
N LEU A 126 6.51 -14.92 -15.27
CA LEU A 126 6.44 -14.07 -16.44
C LEU A 126 5.69 -12.77 -16.19
N GLU A 127 4.77 -12.77 -15.24
CA GLU A 127 4.00 -11.57 -14.84
C GLU A 127 4.88 -10.45 -14.24
N LEU A 128 6.11 -10.78 -13.83
CA LEU A 128 7.05 -9.84 -13.22
C LEU A 128 8.00 -9.18 -14.24
N LEU A 129 7.87 -9.51 -15.54
CA LEU A 129 8.74 -9.01 -16.57
C LEU A 129 8.37 -7.60 -17.03
N GLN A 130 9.37 -6.83 -17.42
CA GLN A 130 9.18 -5.56 -18.12
C GLN A 130 8.47 -5.78 -19.48
N ASP A 131 7.81 -4.76 -20.01
CA ASP A 131 7.01 -4.84 -21.24
C ASP A 131 7.74 -5.47 -22.42
N GLU A 132 9.03 -5.17 -22.60
CA GLU A 132 9.83 -5.73 -23.68
C GLU A 132 9.88 -7.27 -23.62
N HIS A 133 10.19 -7.80 -22.45
CA HIS A 133 10.34 -9.24 -22.22
C HIS A 133 9.01 -9.97 -22.13
N TYR A 134 8.01 -9.31 -21.54
CA TYR A 134 6.65 -9.84 -21.50
C TYR A 134 6.05 -9.93 -22.91
N ARG A 135 6.23 -8.89 -23.72
CA ARG A 135 5.78 -8.88 -25.12
C ARG A 135 6.47 -9.94 -25.98
N ALA A 136 7.75 -10.19 -25.75
CA ALA A 136 8.48 -11.27 -26.43
C ALA A 136 7.87 -12.66 -26.12
N ALA A 137 7.35 -12.86 -24.91
CA ALA A 137 6.72 -14.11 -24.50
C ALA A 137 5.24 -14.23 -24.91
N HIS A 138 4.51 -13.11 -24.94
CA HIS A 138 3.05 -13.11 -25.00
C HIS A 138 2.44 -12.27 -26.14
N GLY A 139 3.23 -11.44 -26.83
CA GLY A 139 2.75 -10.58 -27.92
C GLY A 139 2.04 -9.30 -27.46
N VAL A 140 1.90 -9.06 -26.18
CA VAL A 140 1.26 -7.88 -25.58
C VAL A 140 2.10 -7.30 -24.44
N ASP A 141 1.86 -6.05 -24.06
CA ASP A 141 2.50 -5.44 -22.90
C ASP A 141 2.03 -6.08 -21.59
N ASN A 142 2.85 -5.99 -20.56
CA ASN A 142 2.52 -6.58 -19.25
C ASN A 142 1.36 -5.82 -18.59
N PRO A 143 0.17 -6.42 -18.47
CA PRO A 143 -0.99 -5.77 -17.87
C PRO A 143 -0.88 -5.60 -16.35
N ASN A 144 0.15 -6.20 -15.73
CA ASN A 144 0.34 -6.15 -14.29
C ASN A 144 1.26 -5.00 -13.84
N LYS A 145 1.92 -4.28 -14.75
CA LYS A 145 2.98 -3.32 -14.40
C LYS A 145 2.53 -2.22 -13.45
N ASP A 146 1.39 -1.60 -13.72
CA ASP A 146 0.86 -0.51 -12.88
C ASP A 146 0.40 -1.03 -11.52
N LEU A 147 -0.26 -2.18 -11.50
CA LEU A 147 -0.66 -2.88 -10.28
C LEU A 147 0.55 -3.23 -9.41
N ILE A 148 1.59 -3.78 -10.01
CA ILE A 148 2.86 -4.13 -9.32
C ILE A 148 3.52 -2.88 -8.77
N ALA A 149 3.64 -1.82 -9.56
CA ALA A 149 4.24 -0.56 -9.13
C ALA A 149 3.53 0.04 -7.91
N GLU A 150 2.19 0.09 -7.92
CA GLU A 150 1.42 0.61 -6.80
C GLU A 150 1.47 -0.31 -5.56
N VAL A 151 1.47 -1.63 -5.72
CA VAL A 151 1.64 -2.56 -4.59
C VAL A 151 3.01 -2.36 -3.92
N LEU A 152 4.09 -2.21 -4.71
CA LEU A 152 5.42 -1.93 -4.18
C LEU A 152 5.50 -0.56 -3.50
N ALA A 153 4.89 0.47 -4.08
CA ALA A 153 4.82 1.82 -3.49
C ALA A 153 4.04 1.83 -2.16
N GLY A 154 3.00 1.01 -2.03
CA GLY A 154 2.21 0.81 -0.81
C GLY A 154 2.88 -0.09 0.23
N GLY A 155 4.19 -0.32 0.14
CA GLY A 155 4.96 -1.10 1.10
C GLY A 155 4.85 -2.62 0.93
N GLY A 156 4.33 -3.09 -0.21
CA GLY A 156 4.36 -4.50 -0.59
C GLY A 156 5.74 -4.96 -1.06
N GLN A 157 5.95 -6.27 -1.12
CA GLN A 157 7.14 -6.90 -1.65
C GLN A 157 6.75 -7.94 -2.71
N LEU A 158 7.50 -7.99 -3.80
CA LEU A 158 7.37 -9.05 -4.82
C LEU A 158 8.74 -9.70 -5.02
N ILE A 159 8.78 -11.02 -4.84
CA ILE A 159 10.02 -11.79 -4.74
C ILE A 159 9.93 -12.98 -5.69
N LEU A 160 10.76 -12.97 -6.74
CA LEU A 160 10.86 -14.06 -7.71
C LEU A 160 11.76 -15.17 -7.21
N CYS A 161 11.29 -16.41 -7.30
CA CYS A 161 12.09 -17.61 -7.05
C CYS A 161 13.24 -17.77 -8.06
N GLY A 162 14.48 -17.78 -7.58
CA GLY A 162 15.68 -17.94 -8.43
C GLY A 162 15.74 -19.29 -9.14
N GLN A 163 15.17 -20.37 -8.54
CA GLN A 163 15.09 -21.66 -9.22
C GLN A 163 14.12 -21.61 -10.41
N THR A 164 13.05 -20.85 -10.32
CA THR A 164 12.12 -20.60 -11.44
C THR A 164 12.78 -19.68 -12.46
N ALA A 165 13.43 -18.61 -12.04
CA ALA A 165 14.14 -17.68 -12.91
C ALA A 165 15.22 -18.41 -13.73
N GLY A 166 16.07 -19.23 -13.10
CA GLY A 166 17.08 -20.03 -13.78
C GLY A 166 16.50 -21.00 -14.79
N ARG A 167 15.39 -21.67 -14.45
CA ARG A 167 14.71 -22.60 -15.37
C ARG A 167 14.11 -21.89 -16.60
N LEU A 168 13.65 -20.65 -16.43
CA LEU A 168 12.99 -19.87 -17.50
C LEU A 168 13.97 -18.94 -18.23
N GLY A 169 15.22 -18.85 -17.79
CA GLY A 169 16.21 -17.93 -18.36
C GLY A 169 15.94 -16.46 -18.06
N ILE A 170 15.27 -16.18 -16.93
CA ILE A 170 14.95 -14.81 -16.49
C ILE A 170 16.13 -14.28 -15.67
N SER A 171 16.68 -13.12 -16.06
CA SER A 171 17.67 -12.37 -15.31
C SER A 171 17.04 -11.19 -14.54
N ALA A 172 17.74 -10.67 -13.54
CA ALA A 172 17.20 -9.63 -12.67
C ALA A 172 16.91 -8.30 -13.40
N ASP A 173 17.66 -7.98 -14.42
CA ASP A 173 17.50 -6.79 -15.27
C ASP A 173 16.25 -6.82 -16.16
N GLN A 174 15.66 -7.99 -16.36
CA GLN A 174 14.41 -8.17 -17.09
C GLN A 174 13.16 -7.93 -16.22
N LEU A 175 13.32 -7.87 -14.91
CA LEU A 175 12.21 -7.71 -13.97
C LEU A 175 11.74 -6.27 -13.89
N LEU A 176 10.46 -6.09 -13.58
CA LEU A 176 9.88 -4.78 -13.22
C LEU A 176 10.65 -4.16 -12.04
N PRO A 177 10.83 -2.83 -12.03
CA PRO A 177 11.53 -2.14 -10.95
C PRO A 177 10.97 -2.48 -9.56
N GLY A 178 11.86 -2.78 -8.61
CA GLY A 178 11.47 -3.11 -7.23
C GLY A 178 11.16 -4.59 -6.99
N VAL A 179 11.04 -5.40 -8.03
CA VAL A 179 10.92 -6.86 -7.88
C VAL A 179 12.27 -7.44 -7.46
N GLN A 180 12.26 -8.30 -6.43
CA GLN A 180 13.45 -8.92 -5.85
C GLN A 180 13.65 -10.33 -6.39
N LEU A 181 14.90 -10.79 -6.49
CA LEU A 181 15.27 -12.16 -6.83
C LEU A 181 15.83 -12.85 -5.59
N VAL A 182 15.32 -14.01 -5.23
CA VAL A 182 15.75 -14.80 -4.08
C VAL A 182 16.30 -16.16 -4.50
N LEU A 183 17.09 -16.82 -3.65
CA LEU A 183 17.59 -18.18 -3.89
C LEU A 183 16.48 -19.17 -4.31
N SER A 184 15.38 -19.18 -3.56
CA SER A 184 14.22 -20.02 -3.85
C SER A 184 12.95 -19.46 -3.20
N ALA A 185 11.77 -19.84 -3.69
CA ALA A 185 10.50 -19.53 -3.04
C ALA A 185 10.45 -20.06 -1.61
N MET A 186 11.01 -21.25 -1.35
CA MET A 186 11.10 -21.82 -0.01
C MET A 186 11.90 -20.92 0.93
N THR A 187 13.02 -20.38 0.47
CA THR A 187 13.85 -19.44 1.25
C THR A 187 13.06 -18.19 1.61
N ALA A 188 12.39 -17.55 0.61
CA ALA A 188 11.59 -16.37 0.85
C ALA A 188 10.46 -16.63 1.84
N MET A 189 9.70 -17.72 1.65
CA MET A 189 8.61 -18.10 2.56
C MET A 189 9.11 -18.34 3.98
N THR A 190 10.27 -18.99 4.16
CA THR A 190 10.86 -19.23 5.48
C THR A 190 11.23 -17.92 6.17
N VAL A 191 11.95 -17.04 5.47
CA VAL A 191 12.39 -15.74 6.04
C VAL A 191 11.20 -14.86 6.39
N LEU A 192 10.24 -14.73 5.47
CA LEU A 192 9.05 -13.89 5.71
C LEU A 192 8.23 -14.37 6.92
N GLN A 193 8.09 -15.69 7.10
CA GLN A 193 7.41 -16.24 8.28
C GLN A 193 8.19 -15.96 9.58
N GLN A 194 9.51 -16.03 9.55
CA GLN A 194 10.35 -15.63 10.69
C GLN A 194 10.22 -14.14 11.00
N ASP A 195 9.99 -13.31 9.98
CA ASP A 195 9.72 -11.87 10.11
C ASP A 195 8.26 -11.54 10.49
N GLY A 196 7.47 -12.58 10.81
CA GLY A 196 6.10 -12.45 11.30
C GLY A 196 5.02 -12.37 10.23
N TYR A 197 5.32 -12.62 8.96
CA TYR A 197 4.30 -12.74 7.92
C TYR A 197 3.49 -14.02 8.08
N GLN A 198 2.18 -13.89 7.98
CA GLN A 198 1.26 -15.03 8.00
C GLN A 198 0.99 -15.49 6.56
N VAL A 199 1.06 -16.79 6.32
CA VAL A 199 0.71 -17.37 5.01
C VAL A 199 -0.80 -17.31 4.81
N ILE A 200 -1.24 -16.63 3.77
CA ILE A 200 -2.64 -16.58 3.37
C ILE A 200 -2.84 -17.54 2.19
N LEU A 201 -3.64 -18.55 2.41
CA LEU A 201 -4.09 -19.48 1.37
C LEU A 201 -5.36 -18.92 0.73
N TRP A 202 -5.31 -18.64 -0.56
CA TRP A 202 -6.42 -17.98 -1.26
C TRP A 202 -6.66 -18.59 -2.65
#